data_d4e92634eb44d896b69f698d0c33c6e7
#
_entry.id   d4e92634eb44d896b69f698d0c33c6e7
#
_cell.length_a   1.000
_cell.length_b   1.000
_cell.length_c   1.000
_cell.angle_alpha   90.00
_cell.angle_beta   90.00
_cell.angle_gamma   90.00
#
_symmetry.space_group_name_H-M   'P 1'
#
loop_
_entity.id
_entity.type
_entity.pdbx_description
1 polymer ?
#
loop_
_entity_poly.entity_id
_entity_poly.type
_entity_poly.pdbx_seq_one_letter_code
_entity_poly.pdbx_strand_id
1 'polypeptide(L)'
;MLCEEIDMKLYIIANRLPVKVADTNGTFVFSRSEGGLATGLDSLQTSYEKHWIGWPGICTNEEKDQQEINEKLQEMNFHPVFLSEKQIENYYEGYSNSTIWPLCHYFYAYTLYKNCFWQSYQQVNRLFCEEICRLIRPGDKVWIQDHQLMLLPGMLRKIYPELSIGYFHHIPFPSYELFRILPERPEILKGLLGADFIAFHTHDYMRHFISAVERVLHLDFKLDEVQINNRMVRVEAVSYTHLR
;
A
#
# COMPACT_ATOMS: atom_id res chain seq x y z
N MET A 1 -0.69 -29.55 -27.58
CA MET A 1 -0.59 -28.88 -26.26
C MET A 1 -0.97 -27.43 -26.50
N LEU A 2 -2.19 -27.05 -26.13
CA LEU A 2 -2.61 -25.65 -26.08
C LEU A 2 -1.81 -25.03 -24.95
N CYS A 3 -0.90 -24.07 -25.22
CA CYS A 3 -0.42 -23.15 -24.22
C CYS A 3 -1.67 -22.42 -23.70
N GLU A 4 -2.11 -22.71 -22.48
CA GLU A 4 -2.98 -21.80 -21.76
C GLU A 4 -2.18 -20.49 -21.65
N GLU A 5 -2.64 -19.42 -22.30
CA GLU A 5 -2.17 -18.08 -22.03
C GLU A 5 -2.43 -17.84 -20.54
N ILE A 6 -1.38 -17.84 -19.75
CA ILE A 6 -1.48 -17.49 -18.34
C ILE A 6 -1.81 -16.00 -18.33
N ASP A 7 -3.09 -15.70 -18.07
CA ASP A 7 -3.61 -14.33 -17.95
C ASP A 7 -3.00 -13.72 -16.66
N MET A 8 -1.84 -13.10 -16.82
CA MET A 8 -1.10 -12.52 -15.70
C MET A 8 -1.83 -11.29 -15.16
N LYS A 9 -1.99 -11.21 -13.85
CA LYS A 9 -2.72 -10.14 -13.17
C LYS A 9 -1.80 -9.10 -12.55
N LEU A 10 -2.27 -7.86 -12.55
CA LEU A 10 -1.69 -6.77 -11.79
C LEU A 10 -2.64 -6.40 -10.63
N TYR A 11 -2.24 -6.74 -9.42
CA TYR A 11 -2.96 -6.35 -8.22
C TYR A 11 -2.50 -4.97 -7.76
N ILE A 12 -3.39 -3.98 -7.85
CA ILE A 12 -3.20 -2.63 -7.33
C ILE A 12 -3.79 -2.59 -5.92
N ILE A 13 -2.95 -2.32 -4.95
CA ILE A 13 -3.32 -2.38 -3.54
C ILE A 13 -3.25 -0.99 -2.96
N ALA A 14 -4.39 -0.48 -2.52
CA ALA A 14 -4.51 0.83 -1.91
C ALA A 14 -5.34 0.75 -0.62
N ASN A 15 -5.16 1.70 0.28
CA ASN A 15 -5.95 1.75 1.51
C ASN A 15 -7.47 1.67 1.22
N ARG A 16 -7.93 2.31 0.14
CA ARG A 16 -9.35 2.35 -0.23
C ARG A 16 -9.55 1.93 -1.69
N LEU A 17 -10.58 1.14 -1.94
CA LEU A 17 -11.03 0.81 -3.30
C LEU A 17 -11.48 2.07 -4.05
N PRO A 18 -11.36 2.11 -5.40
CA PRO A 18 -11.83 3.22 -6.23
C PRO A 18 -13.37 3.21 -6.40
N VAL A 19 -14.07 2.71 -5.39
CA VAL A 19 -15.53 2.63 -5.31
C VAL A 19 -15.97 3.09 -3.93
N LYS A 20 -17.12 3.72 -3.87
CA LYS A 20 -17.81 4.08 -2.62
C LYS A 20 -19.03 3.18 -2.49
N VAL A 21 -19.09 2.41 -1.40
CA VAL A 21 -20.25 1.61 -1.02
C VAL A 21 -21.01 2.37 0.07
N ALA A 22 -22.31 2.51 -0.09
CA ALA A 22 -23.19 3.13 0.88
C ALA A 22 -24.41 2.24 1.11
N ASP A 23 -24.81 2.09 2.38
CA ASP A 23 -26.08 1.47 2.71
C ASP A 23 -27.21 2.50 2.59
N THR A 24 -28.22 2.16 1.82
CA THR A 24 -29.43 2.96 1.64
C THR A 24 -30.63 2.10 1.98
N ASN A 25 -31.06 2.13 3.24
CA ASN A 25 -32.21 1.38 3.76
C ASN A 25 -32.09 -0.16 3.53
N GLY A 26 -30.93 -0.73 3.82
CA GLY A 26 -30.67 -2.17 3.66
C GLY A 26 -30.36 -2.61 2.23
N THR A 27 -30.08 -1.66 1.34
CA THR A 27 -29.60 -1.94 -0.03
C THR A 27 -28.26 -1.26 -0.24
N PHE A 28 -27.24 -2.01 -0.69
CA PHE A 28 -25.94 -1.46 -0.95
C PHE A 28 -25.88 -0.80 -2.34
N VAL A 29 -25.51 0.50 -2.34
CA VAL A 29 -25.35 1.30 -3.55
C VAL A 29 -23.86 1.50 -3.80
N PHE A 30 -23.44 1.19 -5.03
CA PHE A 30 -22.05 1.30 -5.47
C PHE A 30 -21.89 2.50 -6.41
N SER A 31 -20.97 3.38 -6.11
CA SER A 31 -20.65 4.53 -6.95
C SER A 31 -19.14 4.66 -7.14
N ARG A 32 -18.72 5.15 -8.29
CA ARG A 32 -17.29 5.35 -8.57
C ARG A 32 -16.75 6.44 -7.66
N SER A 33 -15.57 6.19 -7.06
CA SER A 33 -14.88 7.21 -6.27
C SER A 33 -14.13 8.17 -7.21
N GLU A 34 -14.37 9.46 -7.07
CA GLU A 34 -13.66 10.52 -7.79
C GLU A 34 -12.29 10.78 -7.11
N GLY A 35 -11.34 9.86 -7.30
CA GLY A 35 -9.98 9.98 -6.74
C GLY A 35 -8.92 10.09 -7.83
N GLY A 36 -7.96 11.00 -7.68
CA GLY A 36 -6.86 11.18 -8.65
C GLY A 36 -6.06 9.90 -8.89
N LEU A 37 -5.85 9.07 -7.84
CA LEU A 37 -5.18 7.78 -7.93
C LEU A 37 -5.97 6.80 -8.83
N ALA A 38 -7.28 6.67 -8.60
CA ALA A 38 -8.13 5.78 -9.39
C ALA A 38 -8.14 6.18 -10.87
N THR A 39 -8.33 7.46 -11.15
CA THR A 39 -8.34 7.99 -12.54
C THR A 39 -6.97 7.81 -13.21
N GLY A 40 -5.88 8.07 -12.50
CA GLY A 40 -4.53 7.92 -13.04
C GLY A 40 -4.18 6.46 -13.36
N LEU A 41 -4.53 5.53 -12.48
CA LEU A 41 -4.24 4.11 -12.66
C LEU A 41 -5.20 3.40 -13.64
N ASP A 42 -6.42 3.89 -13.79
CA ASP A 42 -7.35 3.40 -14.82
C ASP A 42 -6.81 3.68 -16.23
N SER A 43 -6.15 4.84 -16.42
CA SER A 43 -5.54 5.22 -17.71
C SER A 43 -4.26 4.45 -18.05
N LEU A 44 -3.69 3.71 -17.09
CA LEU A 44 -2.49 2.92 -17.33
C LEU A 44 -2.76 1.83 -18.37
N GLN A 45 -2.11 1.93 -19.54
CA GLN A 45 -2.14 0.89 -20.53
C GLN A 45 -1.19 -0.24 -20.15
N THR A 46 -1.72 -1.43 -19.95
CA THR A 46 -0.96 -2.63 -19.61
C THR A 46 -1.61 -3.86 -20.24
N SER A 47 -0.80 -4.86 -20.53
CA SER A 47 -1.28 -6.19 -20.97
C SER A 47 -1.78 -7.05 -19.81
N TYR A 48 -1.62 -6.61 -18.55
CA TYR A 48 -2.10 -7.32 -17.38
C TYR A 48 -3.57 -7.00 -17.10
N GLU A 49 -4.34 -8.02 -16.69
CA GLU A 49 -5.67 -7.80 -16.13
C GLU A 49 -5.52 -7.07 -14.77
N LYS A 50 -6.19 -5.93 -14.61
CA LYS A 50 -6.10 -5.13 -13.38
C LYS A 50 -7.10 -5.59 -12.34
N HIS A 51 -6.61 -5.87 -11.15
CA HIS A 51 -7.41 -6.13 -9.96
C HIS A 51 -7.07 -5.12 -8.87
N TRP A 52 -8.07 -4.72 -8.09
CA TRP A 52 -7.85 -3.81 -6.97
C TRP A 52 -8.12 -4.49 -5.64
N ILE A 53 -7.29 -4.21 -4.64
CA ILE A 53 -7.46 -4.68 -3.27
C ILE A 53 -7.50 -3.47 -2.35
N GLY A 54 -8.53 -3.35 -1.50
CA GLY A 54 -8.66 -2.20 -0.61
C GLY A 54 -9.89 -2.25 0.28
N TRP A 55 -9.96 -1.34 1.23
CA TRP A 55 -11.16 -1.14 2.04
C TRP A 55 -12.30 -0.54 1.18
N PRO A 56 -13.53 -1.12 1.23
CA PRO A 56 -14.65 -0.64 0.40
C PRO A 56 -15.28 0.67 0.90
N GLY A 57 -14.82 1.20 2.05
CA GLY A 57 -15.30 2.48 2.59
C GLY A 57 -16.53 2.36 3.47
N ILE A 58 -16.96 1.15 3.78
CA ILE A 58 -18.05 0.85 4.70
C ILE A 58 -17.58 -0.12 5.77
N CYS A 59 -18.10 0.04 6.99
CA CYS A 59 -17.94 -0.93 8.07
C CYS A 59 -19.20 -1.76 8.18
N THR A 60 -19.07 -3.06 8.10
CA THR A 60 -20.11 -4.01 8.46
C THR A 60 -19.51 -5.24 9.12
N ASN A 61 -20.14 -5.71 10.19
CA ASN A 61 -19.73 -6.93 10.90
C ASN A 61 -20.61 -8.12 10.53
N GLU A 62 -21.67 -7.90 9.75
CA GLU A 62 -22.59 -8.94 9.31
C GLU A 62 -22.00 -9.71 8.14
N GLU A 63 -21.77 -11.00 8.30
CA GLU A 63 -21.20 -11.85 7.23
C GLU A 63 -22.02 -11.81 5.94
N LYS A 64 -23.35 -11.73 6.06
CA LYS A 64 -24.25 -11.62 4.91
C LYS A 64 -23.97 -10.35 4.10
N ASP A 65 -23.79 -9.21 4.76
CA ASP A 65 -23.53 -7.94 4.12
C ASP A 65 -22.17 -7.95 3.45
N GLN A 66 -21.15 -8.50 4.15
CA GLN A 66 -19.82 -8.65 3.59
C GLN A 66 -19.83 -9.53 2.33
N GLN A 67 -20.60 -10.61 2.33
CA GLN A 67 -20.74 -11.49 1.19
C GLN A 67 -21.41 -10.78 0.00
N GLU A 68 -22.53 -10.08 0.23
CA GLU A 68 -23.23 -9.31 -0.82
C GLU A 68 -22.34 -8.24 -1.45
N ILE A 69 -21.62 -7.47 -0.60
CA ILE A 69 -20.67 -6.45 -1.06
C ILE A 69 -19.53 -7.10 -1.86
N ASN A 70 -18.97 -8.21 -1.37
CA ASN A 70 -17.87 -8.90 -2.02
C ASN A 70 -18.27 -9.44 -3.40
N GLU A 71 -19.43 -10.09 -3.54
CA GLU A 71 -19.94 -10.60 -4.81
C GLU A 71 -20.04 -9.48 -5.86
N LYS A 72 -20.61 -8.33 -5.49
CA LYS A 72 -20.73 -7.18 -6.38
C LYS A 72 -19.39 -6.55 -6.76
N LEU A 73 -18.47 -6.47 -5.83
CA LEU A 73 -17.14 -5.92 -6.09
C LEU A 73 -16.28 -6.83 -6.97
N GLN A 74 -16.42 -8.15 -6.82
CA GLN A 74 -15.72 -9.13 -7.66
C GLN A 74 -16.13 -9.04 -9.13
N GLU A 75 -17.37 -8.69 -9.46
CA GLU A 75 -17.83 -8.42 -10.84
C GLU A 75 -16.99 -7.30 -11.51
N MET A 76 -16.35 -6.45 -10.71
CA MET A 76 -15.52 -5.32 -11.15
C MET A 76 -14.00 -5.55 -10.97
N ASN A 77 -13.58 -6.77 -10.66
CA ASN A 77 -12.21 -7.11 -10.26
C ASN A 77 -11.72 -6.35 -9.01
N PHE A 78 -12.62 -6.06 -8.08
CA PHE A 78 -12.30 -5.44 -6.80
C PHE A 78 -12.42 -6.46 -5.67
N HIS A 79 -11.41 -6.49 -4.80
CA HIS A 79 -11.32 -7.41 -3.67
C HIS A 79 -11.31 -6.61 -2.37
N PRO A 80 -12.39 -6.65 -1.58
CA PRO A 80 -12.52 -5.84 -0.39
C PRO A 80 -11.71 -6.40 0.79
N VAL A 81 -11.04 -5.52 1.52
CA VAL A 81 -10.53 -5.80 2.86
C VAL A 81 -11.44 -5.08 3.85
N PHE A 82 -12.28 -5.85 4.55
CA PHE A 82 -13.19 -5.28 5.53
C PHE A 82 -12.44 -4.90 6.80
N LEU A 83 -12.72 -3.69 7.30
CA LEU A 83 -12.13 -3.14 8.51
C LEU A 83 -13.22 -2.81 9.51
N SER A 84 -13.00 -3.12 10.78
CA SER A 84 -13.87 -2.68 11.87
C SER A 84 -13.69 -1.18 12.15
N GLU A 85 -14.68 -0.54 12.78
CA GLU A 85 -14.62 0.85 13.19
C GLU A 85 -13.37 1.14 14.04
N LYS A 86 -13.02 0.24 14.97
CA LYS A 86 -11.82 0.37 15.80
C LYS A 86 -10.52 0.29 14.99
N GLN A 87 -10.48 -0.52 13.94
CA GLN A 87 -9.32 -0.56 13.05
C GLN A 87 -9.22 0.74 12.26
N ILE A 88 -10.32 1.30 11.77
CA ILE A 88 -10.31 2.59 11.08
C ILE A 88 -9.86 3.70 12.02
N GLU A 89 -10.42 3.76 13.24
CA GLU A 89 -10.01 4.74 14.24
C GLU A 89 -8.50 4.68 14.55
N ASN A 90 -7.96 3.49 14.79
CA ASN A 90 -6.56 3.36 15.23
C ASN A 90 -5.56 3.29 14.09
N TYR A 91 -5.88 2.61 12.99
CA TYR A 91 -4.98 2.45 11.85
C TYR A 91 -5.02 3.66 10.91
N TYR A 92 -6.23 4.04 10.46
CA TYR A 92 -6.37 5.10 9.45
C TYR A 92 -6.30 6.49 10.09
N GLU A 93 -7.23 6.83 11.01
CA GLU A 93 -7.23 8.12 11.68
C GLU A 93 -6.06 8.26 12.67
N GLY A 94 -5.70 7.17 13.33
CA GLY A 94 -4.63 7.12 14.30
C GLY A 94 -3.25 7.11 13.65
N TYR A 95 -2.73 5.92 13.30
CA TYR A 95 -1.34 5.80 12.85
C TYR A 95 -1.08 6.50 11.51
N SER A 96 -1.95 6.33 10.54
CA SER A 96 -1.75 6.92 9.21
C SER A 96 -1.89 8.44 9.22
N ASN A 97 -3.01 8.96 9.75
CA ASN A 97 -3.34 10.39 9.65
C ASN A 97 -2.86 11.23 10.84
N SER A 98 -2.74 10.64 12.05
CA SER A 98 -2.29 11.39 13.24
C SER A 98 -0.83 11.14 13.62
N THR A 99 -0.17 10.09 13.08
CA THR A 99 1.26 9.84 13.33
C THR A 99 2.09 10.07 12.07
N ILE A 100 1.89 9.30 11.00
CA ILE A 100 2.74 9.33 9.81
C ILE A 100 2.52 10.61 8.99
N TRP A 101 1.28 10.93 8.66
CA TRP A 101 1.00 12.06 7.79
C TRP A 101 1.54 13.42 8.31
N PRO A 102 1.33 13.81 9.60
CA PRO A 102 1.87 15.06 10.13
C PRO A 102 3.40 15.05 10.14
N LEU A 103 4.02 13.92 10.50
CA LEU A 103 5.48 13.78 10.50
C LEU A 103 6.04 13.99 9.10
N CYS A 104 5.44 13.36 8.09
CA CYS A 104 5.86 13.47 6.69
C CYS A 104 5.69 14.88 6.12
N HIS A 105 4.68 15.63 6.59
CA HIS A 105 4.42 17.00 6.16
C HIS A 105 5.09 18.08 7.05
N TYR A 106 6.02 17.68 7.90
CA TYR A 106 6.77 18.59 8.77
C TYR A 106 5.92 19.28 9.85
N PHE A 107 4.74 18.72 10.15
CA PHE A 107 3.86 19.15 11.26
C PHE A 107 4.09 18.31 12.51
N TYR A 108 5.34 18.04 12.86
CA TYR A 108 5.73 17.12 13.93
C TYR A 108 5.12 17.46 15.30
N ALA A 109 4.80 18.72 15.57
CA ALA A 109 4.14 19.14 16.80
C ALA A 109 2.72 18.56 16.97
N TYR A 110 2.09 18.11 15.88
CA TYR A 110 0.76 17.49 15.87
C TYR A 110 0.82 15.96 15.82
N THR A 111 2.02 15.38 15.80
CA THR A 111 2.19 13.95 15.71
C THR A 111 1.80 13.26 17.03
N LEU A 112 0.89 12.31 16.95
CA LEU A 112 0.42 11.54 18.11
C LEU A 112 1.00 10.12 18.07
N TYR A 113 1.63 9.71 19.16
CA TYR A 113 2.19 8.37 19.33
C TYR A 113 1.36 7.58 20.34
N LYS A 114 0.72 6.49 19.88
CA LYS A 114 0.00 5.56 20.74
C LYS A 114 0.30 4.13 20.30
N ASN A 115 0.60 3.26 21.26
CA ASN A 115 0.90 1.86 20.96
C ASN A 115 -0.25 1.13 20.25
N CYS A 116 -1.52 1.45 20.61
CA CYS A 116 -2.69 0.88 19.94
C CYS A 116 -2.77 1.28 18.44
N PHE A 117 -2.28 2.46 18.06
CA PHE A 117 -2.21 2.90 16.68
C PHE A 117 -1.26 2.01 15.87
N TRP A 118 -0.05 1.80 16.38
CA TRP A 118 0.94 0.93 15.76
C TRP A 118 0.47 -0.53 15.67
N GLN A 119 -0.09 -1.07 16.75
CA GLN A 119 -0.64 -2.43 16.76
C GLN A 119 -1.73 -2.61 15.70
N SER A 120 -2.65 -1.64 15.58
CA SER A 120 -3.69 -1.68 14.57
C SER A 120 -3.13 -1.54 13.15
N TYR A 121 -2.10 -0.70 12.96
CA TYR A 121 -1.41 -0.56 11.68
C TYR A 121 -0.76 -1.88 11.22
N GLN A 122 -0.09 -2.58 12.14
CA GLN A 122 0.46 -3.91 11.85
C GLN A 122 -0.65 -4.93 11.52
N GLN A 123 -1.74 -4.92 12.28
CA GLN A 123 -2.87 -5.84 12.09
C GLN A 123 -3.54 -5.62 10.72
N VAL A 124 -3.81 -4.38 10.35
CA VAL A 124 -4.46 -4.08 9.06
C VAL A 124 -3.54 -4.42 7.89
N ASN A 125 -2.24 -4.09 7.95
CA ASN A 125 -1.30 -4.53 6.91
C ASN A 125 -1.28 -6.06 6.77
N ARG A 126 -1.48 -6.81 7.87
CA ARG A 126 -1.60 -8.27 7.83
C ARG A 126 -2.88 -8.74 7.15
N LEU A 127 -4.03 -8.09 7.42
CA LEU A 127 -5.28 -8.40 6.72
C LEU A 127 -5.16 -8.22 5.21
N PHE A 128 -4.52 -7.14 4.76
CA PHE A 128 -4.20 -6.94 3.35
C PHE A 128 -3.29 -8.06 2.81
N CYS A 129 -2.26 -8.44 3.54
CA CYS A 129 -1.38 -9.52 3.16
C CYS A 129 -2.14 -10.85 3.02
N GLU A 130 -3.01 -11.17 3.95
CA GLU A 130 -3.84 -12.39 3.94
C GLU A 130 -4.77 -12.42 2.72
N GLU A 131 -5.39 -11.30 2.38
CA GLU A 131 -6.26 -11.22 1.19
C GLU A 131 -5.47 -11.44 -0.10
N ILE A 132 -4.30 -10.81 -0.24
CA ILE A 132 -3.42 -11.02 -1.40
C ILE A 132 -3.01 -12.49 -1.52
N CYS A 133 -2.65 -13.13 -0.41
CA CYS A 133 -2.22 -14.53 -0.39
C CYS A 133 -3.31 -15.51 -0.87
N ARG A 134 -4.58 -15.13 -0.80
CA ARG A 134 -5.69 -15.95 -1.33
C ARG A 134 -5.83 -15.84 -2.85
N LEU A 135 -5.37 -14.74 -3.43
CA LEU A 135 -5.65 -14.37 -4.81
C LEU A 135 -4.47 -14.63 -5.74
N ILE A 136 -3.24 -14.39 -5.25
CA ILE A 136 -2.03 -14.31 -6.07
C ILE A 136 -1.61 -15.68 -6.62
N ARG A 137 -1.14 -15.67 -7.87
CA ARG A 137 -0.61 -16.83 -8.59
C ARG A 137 0.79 -16.54 -9.12
N PRO A 138 1.57 -17.58 -9.45
CA PRO A 138 2.86 -17.40 -10.11
C PRO A 138 2.73 -16.60 -11.41
N GLY A 139 3.56 -15.56 -11.57
CA GLY A 139 3.54 -14.65 -12.71
C GLY A 139 2.78 -13.34 -12.48
N ASP A 140 1.92 -13.27 -11.46
CA ASP A 140 1.22 -12.05 -11.08
C ASP A 140 2.18 -10.99 -10.52
N LYS A 141 1.75 -9.73 -10.59
CA LYS A 141 2.48 -8.58 -10.05
C LYS A 141 1.63 -7.82 -9.03
N VAL A 142 2.30 -7.20 -8.10
CA VAL A 142 1.68 -6.41 -7.03
C VAL A 142 2.21 -5.00 -7.07
N TRP A 143 1.30 -4.02 -6.99
CA TRP A 143 1.64 -2.60 -6.91
C TRP A 143 0.94 -1.95 -5.72
N ILE A 144 1.70 -1.71 -4.67
CA ILE A 144 1.23 -1.21 -3.38
C ILE A 144 1.30 0.32 -3.35
N GLN A 145 0.25 0.95 -2.86
CA GLN A 145 0.09 2.40 -2.83
C GLN A 145 0.12 2.94 -1.39
N ASP A 146 1.02 3.91 -1.18
CA ASP A 146 1.02 4.91 -0.13
C ASP A 146 1.31 4.44 1.31
N HIS A 147 1.44 5.44 2.19
CA HIS A 147 1.94 5.32 3.57
C HIS A 147 1.09 4.46 4.52
N GLN A 148 -0.13 4.13 4.15
CA GLN A 148 -0.97 3.23 4.94
C GLN A 148 -0.47 1.77 4.90
N LEU A 149 0.31 1.38 3.90
CA LEU A 149 0.66 -0.01 3.63
C LEU A 149 2.18 -0.27 3.59
N MET A 150 2.97 0.50 4.35
CA MET A 150 4.44 0.42 4.31
C MET A 150 5.02 -0.90 4.82
N LEU A 151 4.28 -1.70 5.60
CA LEU A 151 4.74 -3.01 6.07
C LEU A 151 4.44 -4.13 5.08
N LEU A 152 3.47 -3.91 4.21
CA LEU A 152 2.91 -4.94 3.32
C LEU A 152 3.96 -5.55 2.36
N PRO A 153 4.85 -4.76 1.70
CA PRO A 153 5.86 -5.35 0.83
C PRO A 153 6.76 -6.37 1.54
N GLY A 154 7.18 -6.05 2.76
CA GLY A 154 8.01 -6.93 3.58
C GLY A 154 7.28 -8.18 4.07
N MET A 155 5.98 -8.10 4.34
CA MET A 155 5.15 -9.24 4.69
C MET A 155 5.01 -10.20 3.50
N LEU A 156 4.68 -9.70 2.33
CA LEU A 156 4.55 -10.47 1.11
C LEU A 156 5.87 -11.13 0.69
N ARG A 157 6.99 -10.39 0.77
CA ARG A 157 8.33 -10.90 0.42
C ARG A 157 8.74 -12.11 1.25
N LYS A 158 8.33 -12.17 2.51
CA LYS A 158 8.60 -13.33 3.38
C LYS A 158 7.87 -14.58 2.94
N ILE A 159 6.67 -14.43 2.36
CA ILE A 159 5.82 -15.54 1.92
C ILE A 159 6.16 -15.94 0.48
N TYR A 160 6.37 -14.94 -0.37
CA TYR A 160 6.63 -15.10 -1.80
C TYR A 160 7.97 -14.44 -2.17
N PRO A 161 9.10 -15.15 -2.05
CA PRO A 161 10.45 -14.59 -2.30
C PRO A 161 10.64 -14.05 -3.72
N GLU A 162 9.95 -14.62 -4.73
CA GLU A 162 10.08 -14.27 -6.15
C GLU A 162 8.98 -13.35 -6.67
N LEU A 163 8.05 -12.90 -5.80
CA LEU A 163 6.97 -12.03 -6.21
C LEU A 163 7.49 -10.67 -6.68
N SER A 164 7.02 -10.21 -7.83
CA SER A 164 7.32 -8.86 -8.33
C SER A 164 6.48 -7.82 -7.58
N ILE A 165 7.10 -6.99 -6.76
CA ILE A 165 6.45 -6.02 -5.89
C ILE A 165 6.94 -4.60 -6.19
N GLY A 166 6.04 -3.73 -6.65
CA GLY A 166 6.23 -2.28 -6.71
C GLY A 166 5.58 -1.59 -5.51
N TYR A 167 6.17 -0.49 -5.07
CA TYR A 167 5.59 0.38 -4.04
C TYR A 167 5.70 1.84 -4.47
N PHE A 168 4.62 2.62 -4.30
CA PHE A 168 4.63 4.06 -4.56
C PHE A 168 4.22 4.85 -3.31
N HIS A 169 5.06 5.81 -2.92
CA HIS A 169 4.83 6.70 -1.78
C HIS A 169 4.29 8.05 -2.25
N HIS A 170 3.03 8.35 -1.93
CA HIS A 170 2.33 9.52 -2.47
C HIS A 170 2.49 10.80 -1.65
N ILE A 171 2.88 10.71 -0.39
CA ILE A 171 3.12 11.88 0.46
C ILE A 171 4.63 12.20 0.53
N PRO A 172 5.04 13.36 1.03
CA PRO A 172 6.45 13.65 1.29
C PRO A 172 7.10 12.56 2.15
N PHE A 173 8.30 12.12 1.80
CA PHE A 173 9.12 11.36 2.73
C PHE A 173 9.99 12.35 3.51
N PRO A 174 9.94 12.36 4.86
CA PRO A 174 10.60 13.39 5.66
C PRO A 174 12.12 13.17 5.68
N SER A 175 12.86 14.24 5.94
CA SER A 175 14.30 14.14 6.17
C SER A 175 14.59 13.18 7.34
N TYR A 176 15.78 12.58 7.34
CA TYR A 176 16.19 11.69 8.43
C TYR A 176 16.05 12.34 9.82
N GLU A 177 16.32 13.64 9.93
CA GLU A 177 16.25 14.35 11.23
C GLU A 177 14.83 14.34 11.82
N LEU A 178 13.80 14.30 10.99
CA LEU A 178 12.42 14.11 11.45
C LEU A 178 12.05 12.62 11.53
N PHE A 179 12.41 11.83 10.51
CA PHE A 179 12.06 10.41 10.47
C PHE A 179 12.60 9.63 11.67
N ARG A 180 13.79 10.03 12.18
CA ARG A 180 14.42 9.40 13.37
C ARG A 180 13.58 9.47 14.63
N ILE A 181 12.59 10.37 14.72
CA ILE A 181 11.71 10.51 15.89
C ILE A 181 10.71 9.32 15.96
N LEU A 182 10.40 8.72 14.81
CA LEU A 182 9.47 7.60 14.76
C LEU A 182 10.07 6.34 15.40
N PRO A 183 9.47 5.79 16.47
CA PRO A 183 10.01 4.60 17.14
C PRO A 183 10.13 3.41 16.20
N GLU A 184 9.13 3.19 15.35
CA GLU A 184 8.98 2.02 14.47
C GLU A 184 9.68 2.20 13.11
N ARG A 185 10.56 3.19 12.98
CA ARG A 185 11.30 3.47 11.73
C ARG A 185 12.08 2.27 11.15
N PRO A 186 12.70 1.37 11.98
CA PRO A 186 13.39 0.22 11.41
C PRO A 186 12.44 -0.78 10.77
N GLU A 187 11.27 -1.01 11.39
CA GLU A 187 10.24 -1.92 10.90
C GLU A 187 9.63 -1.41 9.61
N ILE A 188 9.34 -0.11 9.53
CA ILE A 188 8.80 0.56 8.34
C ILE A 188 9.79 0.47 7.18
N LEU A 189 11.06 0.81 7.39
CA LEU A 189 12.07 0.72 6.34
C LEU A 189 12.27 -0.72 5.85
N LYS A 190 12.33 -1.70 6.77
CA LYS A 190 12.39 -3.13 6.41
C LYS A 190 11.15 -3.60 5.66
N GLY A 191 9.98 -3.05 6.01
CA GLY A 191 8.74 -3.29 5.29
C GLY A 191 8.81 -2.82 3.86
N LEU A 192 9.17 -1.55 3.64
CA LEU A 192 9.32 -0.94 2.31
C LEU A 192 10.35 -1.67 1.44
N LEU A 193 11.50 -2.04 2.01
CA LEU A 193 12.56 -2.77 1.30
C LEU A 193 12.17 -4.20 0.91
N GLY A 194 10.98 -4.67 1.24
CA GLY A 194 10.39 -5.89 0.67
C GLY A 194 9.99 -5.74 -0.80
N ALA A 195 9.78 -4.51 -1.28
CA ALA A 195 9.54 -4.22 -2.69
C ALA A 195 10.81 -4.38 -3.54
N ASP A 196 10.65 -4.62 -4.85
CA ASP A 196 11.73 -4.60 -5.82
C ASP A 196 11.95 -3.20 -6.39
N PHE A 197 10.85 -2.43 -6.45
CA PHE A 197 10.84 -1.07 -6.95
C PHE A 197 10.07 -0.16 -5.98
N ILE A 198 10.70 0.95 -5.56
CA ILE A 198 10.12 1.95 -4.68
C ILE A 198 10.17 3.30 -5.38
N ALA A 199 9.02 3.96 -5.52
CA ALA A 199 8.92 5.24 -6.20
C ALA A 199 8.40 6.36 -5.30
N PHE A 200 8.91 7.57 -5.53
CA PHE A 200 8.53 8.81 -4.87
C PHE A 200 8.20 9.88 -5.92
N HIS A 201 7.44 10.92 -5.54
CA HIS A 201 7.11 12.02 -6.44
C HIS A 201 8.29 12.93 -6.81
N THR A 202 9.25 13.06 -5.90
CA THR A 202 10.39 13.98 -6.09
C THR A 202 11.70 13.31 -5.73
N HIS A 203 12.77 13.80 -6.35
CA HIS A 203 14.12 13.36 -6.06
C HIS A 203 14.51 13.60 -4.58
N ASP A 204 14.04 14.69 -3.97
CA ASP A 204 14.33 14.99 -2.57
C ASP A 204 13.72 13.93 -1.63
N TYR A 205 12.49 13.50 -1.88
CA TYR A 205 11.85 12.46 -1.06
C TYR A 205 12.57 11.10 -1.22
N MET A 206 12.98 10.76 -2.44
CA MET A 206 13.82 9.60 -2.69
C MET A 206 15.12 9.67 -1.89
N ARG A 207 15.83 10.81 -1.94
CA ARG A 207 17.08 11.03 -1.21
C ARG A 207 16.91 10.96 0.31
N HIS A 208 15.80 11.47 0.83
CA HIS A 208 15.45 11.37 2.26
C HIS A 208 15.25 9.91 2.67
N PHE A 209 14.55 9.12 1.86
CA PHE A 209 14.37 7.69 2.10
C PHE A 209 15.71 6.93 2.08
N ILE A 210 16.54 7.13 1.07
CA ILE A 210 17.87 6.52 0.96
C ILE A 210 18.70 6.85 2.22
N SER A 211 18.79 8.13 2.58
CA SER A 211 19.51 8.57 3.78
C SER A 211 18.97 7.93 5.07
N ALA A 212 17.65 7.75 5.18
CA ALA A 212 17.05 7.06 6.32
C ALA A 212 17.45 5.57 6.38
N VAL A 213 17.43 4.88 5.23
CA VAL A 213 17.84 3.47 5.15
C VAL A 213 19.31 3.30 5.52
N GLU A 214 20.21 4.11 4.95
CA GLU A 214 21.64 4.07 5.24
C GLU A 214 21.93 4.27 6.74
N ARG A 215 21.28 5.23 7.37
CA ARG A 215 21.52 5.59 8.78
C ARG A 215 20.86 4.64 9.78
N VAL A 216 19.70 4.09 9.45
CA VAL A 216 18.92 3.24 10.37
C VAL A 216 19.27 1.77 10.20
N LEU A 217 19.44 1.30 8.96
CA LEU A 217 19.66 -0.10 8.65
C LEU A 217 21.11 -0.43 8.27
N HIS A 218 21.96 0.58 8.14
CA HIS A 218 23.38 0.44 7.75
C HIS A 218 23.55 -0.30 6.41
N LEU A 219 22.68 0.01 5.44
CA LEU A 219 22.71 -0.51 4.09
C LEU A 219 23.20 0.59 3.14
N ASP A 220 24.23 0.29 2.35
CA ASP A 220 24.82 1.24 1.41
C ASP A 220 24.12 1.16 0.05
N PHE A 221 23.70 2.31 -0.47
CA PHE A 221 23.18 2.45 -1.83
C PHE A 221 24.32 2.72 -2.82
N LYS A 222 24.25 2.05 -3.96
CA LYS A 222 25.08 2.37 -5.14
C LYS A 222 24.17 2.95 -6.21
N LEU A 223 24.36 4.23 -6.51
CA LEU A 223 23.40 5.01 -7.26
C LEU A 223 22.05 4.97 -6.54
N ASP A 224 21.01 4.49 -7.17
CA ASP A 224 19.66 4.43 -6.59
C ASP A 224 19.22 2.98 -6.30
N GLU A 225 20.21 2.07 -6.11
CA GLU A 225 19.97 0.64 -5.88
C GLU A 225 20.66 0.17 -4.59
N VAL A 226 19.99 -0.72 -3.89
CA VAL A 226 20.55 -1.43 -2.72
C VAL A 226 20.40 -2.93 -2.87
N GLN A 227 21.49 -3.65 -2.59
CA GLN A 227 21.46 -5.11 -2.56
C GLN A 227 21.02 -5.61 -1.18
N ILE A 228 19.96 -6.41 -1.16
CA ILE A 228 19.46 -7.04 0.06
C ILE A 228 19.43 -8.55 -0.18
N ASN A 229 20.33 -9.28 0.49
CA ASN A 229 20.59 -10.69 0.22
C ASN A 229 20.91 -10.89 -1.28
N ASN A 230 20.11 -11.70 -1.98
CA ASN A 230 20.28 -11.99 -3.41
C ASN A 230 19.36 -11.12 -4.31
N ARG A 231 18.77 -10.07 -3.79
CA ARG A 231 17.79 -9.24 -4.50
C ARG A 231 18.25 -7.80 -4.57
N MET A 232 18.02 -7.15 -5.72
CA MET A 232 18.23 -5.73 -5.90
C MET A 232 16.93 -4.97 -5.64
N VAL A 233 16.98 -3.91 -4.85
CA VAL A 233 15.88 -2.96 -4.65
C VAL A 233 16.26 -1.66 -5.33
N ARG A 234 15.43 -1.21 -6.26
CA ARG A 234 15.60 0.04 -6.98
C ARG A 234 14.68 1.11 -6.41
N VAL A 235 15.21 2.31 -6.23
CA VAL A 235 14.49 3.47 -5.70
C VAL A 235 14.54 4.60 -6.72
N GLU A 236 13.38 5.16 -7.11
CA GLU A 236 13.32 6.21 -8.12
C GLU A 236 12.40 7.37 -7.73
N ALA A 237 12.66 8.52 -8.33
CA ALA A 237 11.74 9.64 -8.36
C ALA A 237 10.97 9.64 -9.68
N VAL A 238 9.64 9.50 -9.61
CA VAL A 238 8.76 9.44 -10.79
C VAL A 238 7.84 10.66 -10.78
N SER A 239 8.06 11.57 -11.71
CA SER A 239 7.18 12.72 -11.90
C SER A 239 5.96 12.33 -12.74
N TYR A 240 4.75 12.72 -12.31
CA TYR A 240 3.53 12.56 -13.11
C TYR A 240 3.55 13.28 -14.47
N THR A 241 4.48 14.20 -14.68
CA THR A 241 4.67 14.89 -15.98
C THR A 241 5.11 13.96 -17.11
N HIS A 242 5.61 12.77 -16.81
CA HIS A 242 6.02 11.78 -17.81
C HIS A 242 4.96 10.71 -18.10
N LEU A 243 3.79 10.77 -17.43
CA LEU A 243 2.67 9.84 -17.65
C LEU A 243 1.58 10.42 -18.56
N ARG A 244 1.87 11.51 -19.30
CA ARG A 244 1.01 12.09 -20.33
C ARG A 244 1.50 11.75 -21.73
#